data_a3c8153fc6b5747cc83eefc511b24f0d
#
_entry.id   a3c8153fc6b5747cc83eefc511b24f0d
#
_cell.length_a   1.000
_cell.length_b   1.000
_cell.length_c   1.000
_cell.angle_alpha   90.00
_cell.angle_beta   90.00
_cell.angle_gamma   90.00
#
_symmetry.space_group_name_H-M   'P 1'
#
loop_
_entity.id
_entity.type
_entity.pdbx_description
1 polymer ?
#
loop_
_entity_poly.entity_id
_entity_poly.type
_entity_poly.pdbx_seq_one_letter_code
_entity_poly.pdbx_strand_id
1 'polypeptide(L)'
;MRNRVNVMIFRMASVAGLAVAYLLGSTPTGYLAGKVLKGIDIREHGSRSTGATNVLRTLGKGPALTVLLVDVLKGVAAIVFARWLYALPFLTPPAGLDLQSLVPWAVCLAGLAVLLGHGRSIWLNFTGGKSAATGLGVLLALSWPIGLGAGAVFCAVLAVSRIVSLSSMLAALTAIVLVCAMDQPLPYRLLVIAGGLYVIARHRANIRRLLNGREPRPGQNSPEAKAGQLI
;
A
#
# COMPACT_ATOMS: atom_id res chain seq x y z
N MET A 1 13.75 -38.60 -7.34
CA MET A 1 14.69 -37.50 -7.05
C MET A 1 14.24 -36.18 -7.70
N ARG A 2 13.95 -36.14 -8.98
CA ARG A 2 13.52 -34.95 -9.76
C ARG A 2 12.28 -34.23 -9.19
N ASN A 3 11.26 -34.96 -8.73
CA ASN A 3 10.05 -34.38 -8.16
C ASN A 3 10.31 -33.64 -6.82
N ARG A 4 11.17 -34.16 -5.96
CA ARG A 4 11.56 -33.49 -4.69
C ARG A 4 12.32 -32.19 -4.94
N VAL A 5 13.19 -32.16 -5.96
CA VAL A 5 13.93 -30.96 -6.37
C VAL A 5 12.97 -29.88 -6.87
N ASN A 6 12.01 -30.21 -7.74
CA ASN A 6 11.02 -29.27 -8.27
C ASN A 6 10.16 -28.67 -7.15
N VAL A 7 9.69 -29.50 -6.20
CA VAL A 7 8.92 -29.01 -5.04
C VAL A 7 9.75 -28.04 -4.18
N MET A 8 11.03 -28.35 -3.99
CA MET A 8 11.95 -27.47 -3.24
C MET A 8 12.13 -26.11 -3.96
N ILE A 9 12.39 -26.13 -5.27
CA ILE A 9 12.54 -24.92 -6.09
C ILE A 9 11.26 -24.09 -6.01
N PHE A 10 10.10 -24.70 -6.16
CA PHE A 10 8.79 -24.01 -6.07
C PHE A 10 8.61 -23.32 -4.73
N ARG A 11 8.88 -24.01 -3.62
CA ARG A 11 8.77 -23.45 -2.26
C ARG A 11 9.75 -22.29 -2.05
N MET A 12 11.01 -22.46 -2.45
CA MET A 12 12.02 -21.40 -2.32
C MET A 12 11.67 -20.17 -3.15
N ALA A 13 11.21 -20.34 -4.38
CA ALA A 13 10.77 -19.25 -5.25
C ALA A 13 9.55 -18.51 -4.65
N SER A 14 8.60 -19.25 -4.06
CA SER A 14 7.44 -18.67 -3.39
C SER A 14 7.84 -17.81 -2.18
N VAL A 15 8.72 -18.32 -1.32
CA VAL A 15 9.24 -17.55 -0.17
C VAL A 15 10.03 -16.33 -0.63
N ALA A 16 10.92 -16.49 -1.61
CA ALA A 16 11.69 -15.40 -2.18
C ALA A 16 10.76 -14.34 -2.82
N GLY A 17 9.72 -14.78 -3.54
CA GLY A 17 8.72 -13.88 -4.12
C GLY A 17 7.99 -13.02 -3.09
N LEU A 18 7.59 -13.62 -1.96
CA LEU A 18 6.99 -12.88 -0.84
C LEU A 18 7.99 -11.90 -0.20
N ALA A 19 9.24 -12.30 -0.03
CA ALA A 19 10.28 -11.41 0.48
C ALA A 19 10.50 -10.21 -0.45
N VAL A 20 10.57 -10.43 -1.76
CA VAL A 20 10.68 -9.35 -2.76
C VAL A 20 9.47 -8.41 -2.69
N ALA A 21 8.25 -8.93 -2.63
CA ALA A 21 7.05 -8.10 -2.51
C ALA A 21 7.06 -7.25 -1.23
N TYR A 22 7.48 -7.83 -0.09
CA TYR A 22 7.65 -7.10 1.16
C TYR A 22 8.73 -6.02 1.05
N LEU A 23 9.89 -6.31 0.44
CA LEU A 23 10.99 -5.35 0.28
C LEU A 23 10.60 -4.21 -0.67
N LEU A 24 9.89 -4.48 -1.77
CA LEU A 24 9.30 -3.44 -2.62
C LEU A 24 8.42 -2.51 -1.80
N GLY A 25 7.52 -3.06 -1.00
CA GLY A 25 6.69 -2.27 -0.08
C GLY A 25 7.51 -1.47 0.93
N SER A 26 8.54 -2.08 1.48
CA SER A 26 9.40 -1.50 2.52
C SER A 26 10.23 -0.31 2.05
N THR A 27 10.41 -0.12 0.74
CA THR A 27 11.12 1.06 0.19
C THR A 27 10.52 2.34 0.76
N PRO A 28 11.27 3.12 1.58
CA PRO A 28 10.69 4.20 2.37
C PRO A 28 10.76 5.53 1.61
N THR A 29 10.00 5.64 0.51
CA THR A 29 10.05 6.74 -0.47
C THR A 29 9.93 8.13 0.15
N GLY A 30 8.99 8.34 1.05
CA GLY A 30 8.83 9.64 1.72
C GLY A 30 9.95 9.98 2.70
N TYR A 31 10.52 8.97 3.37
CA TYR A 31 11.70 9.16 4.23
C TYR A 31 12.92 9.57 3.37
N LEU A 32 13.14 8.85 2.29
CA LEU A 32 14.23 9.16 1.35
C LEU A 32 14.08 10.56 0.76
N ALA A 33 12.85 10.95 0.37
CA ALA A 33 12.58 12.32 -0.10
C ALA A 33 12.95 13.37 0.96
N GLY A 34 12.61 13.14 2.24
CA GLY A 34 13.00 14.03 3.34
C GLY A 34 14.51 14.16 3.51
N LYS A 35 15.20 13.04 3.50
CA LYS A 35 16.66 12.98 3.65
C LYS A 35 17.39 13.63 2.48
N VAL A 36 17.00 13.31 1.24
CA VAL A 36 17.68 13.79 0.03
C VAL A 36 17.42 15.28 -0.21
N LEU A 37 16.18 15.76 -0.03
CA LEU A 37 15.81 17.13 -0.40
C LEU A 37 16.06 18.17 0.69
N LYS A 38 15.98 17.77 1.97
CA LYS A 38 16.12 18.72 3.09
C LYS A 38 17.01 18.22 4.23
N GLY A 39 17.64 17.05 4.14
CA GLY A 39 18.44 16.46 5.22
C GLY A 39 17.67 16.04 6.48
N ILE A 40 16.33 16.07 6.45
CA ILE A 40 15.47 15.85 7.63
C ILE A 40 14.90 14.43 7.70
N ASP A 41 14.55 14.00 8.92
CA ASP A 41 13.68 12.83 9.10
C ASP A 41 12.21 13.27 9.09
N ILE A 42 11.49 12.89 8.03
CA ILE A 42 10.09 13.28 7.85
C ILE A 42 9.16 12.74 8.95
N ARG A 43 9.62 11.72 9.71
CA ARG A 43 8.87 11.15 10.84
C ARG A 43 8.87 12.05 12.08
N GLU A 44 9.72 13.06 12.11
CA GLU A 44 9.79 14.09 13.14
C GLU A 44 8.95 15.31 12.80
N HIS A 45 8.40 15.36 11.55
CA HIS A 45 7.68 16.52 11.03
C HIS A 45 6.24 16.21 10.64
N GLY A 46 5.38 17.20 10.72
CA GLY A 46 3.98 17.17 10.28
C GLY A 46 3.18 16.04 10.94
N SER A 47 2.62 15.12 10.14
CA SER A 47 1.83 13.98 10.66
C SER A 47 2.68 12.79 11.09
N ARG A 48 4.01 12.92 11.09
CA ARG A 48 4.99 11.88 11.46
C ARG A 48 4.87 10.58 10.66
N SER A 49 4.24 10.65 9.48
CA SER A 49 4.07 9.51 8.55
C SER A 49 5.02 9.65 7.37
N THR A 50 5.43 8.53 6.76
CA THR A 50 6.28 8.54 5.55
C THR A 50 5.49 8.65 4.25
N GLY A 51 4.16 8.79 4.28
CA GLY A 51 3.32 8.84 3.08
C GLY A 51 3.28 10.22 2.41
N ALA A 52 2.85 10.25 1.14
CA ALA A 52 2.79 11.44 0.27
C ALA A 52 2.09 12.65 0.91
N THR A 53 1.05 12.45 1.74
CA THR A 53 0.34 13.55 2.42
C THR A 53 1.24 14.30 3.41
N ASN A 54 2.13 13.59 4.12
CA ASN A 54 3.10 14.24 5.00
C ASN A 54 4.21 14.94 4.20
N VAL A 55 4.65 14.30 3.12
CA VAL A 55 5.60 14.91 2.17
C VAL A 55 5.03 16.21 1.58
N LEU A 56 3.74 16.23 1.22
CA LEU A 56 3.06 17.45 0.74
C LEU A 56 3.14 18.60 1.75
N ARG A 57 2.96 18.30 3.03
CA ARG A 57 3.00 19.31 4.12
C ARG A 57 4.41 19.82 4.41
N THR A 58 5.43 18.96 4.24
CA THR A 58 6.80 19.22 4.70
C THR A 58 7.73 19.66 3.56
N LEU A 59 7.58 19.06 2.38
CA LEU A 59 8.46 19.25 1.23
C LEU A 59 7.77 19.91 0.04
N GLY A 60 6.44 20.00 0.03
CA GLY A 60 5.67 20.63 -1.05
C GLY A 60 5.14 19.63 -2.10
N LYS A 61 4.55 20.20 -3.18
CA LYS A 61 3.73 19.47 -4.15
C LYS A 61 4.53 18.50 -5.03
N GLY A 62 5.70 18.92 -5.55
CA GLY A 62 6.52 18.11 -6.45
C GLY A 62 6.98 16.81 -5.79
N PRO A 63 7.73 16.88 -4.67
CA PRO A 63 8.13 15.66 -3.92
C PRO A 63 6.96 14.79 -3.50
N ALA A 64 5.82 15.38 -3.12
CA ALA A 64 4.63 14.63 -2.74
C ALA A 64 4.05 13.82 -3.90
N LEU A 65 4.01 14.39 -5.10
CA LEU A 65 3.56 13.69 -6.30
C LEU A 65 4.51 12.53 -6.64
N THR A 66 5.81 12.76 -6.59
CA THR A 66 6.82 11.69 -6.82
C THR A 66 6.63 10.54 -5.83
N VAL A 67 6.50 10.84 -4.53
CA VAL A 67 6.28 9.82 -3.51
C VAL A 67 4.96 9.08 -3.73
N LEU A 68 3.88 9.78 -4.09
CA LEU A 68 2.60 9.17 -4.43
C LEU A 68 2.72 8.18 -5.58
N LEU A 69 3.36 8.61 -6.68
CA LEU A 69 3.54 7.77 -7.88
C LEU A 69 4.41 6.54 -7.58
N VAL A 70 5.53 6.70 -6.89
CA VAL A 70 6.39 5.57 -6.50
C VAL A 70 5.66 4.61 -5.55
N ASP A 71 4.88 5.13 -4.61
CA ASP A 71 4.10 4.29 -3.69
C ASP A 71 2.98 3.51 -4.41
N VAL A 72 2.36 4.07 -5.46
CA VAL A 72 1.42 3.34 -6.34
C VAL A 72 2.18 2.30 -7.16
N LEU A 73 3.27 2.70 -7.80
CA LEU A 73 4.05 1.81 -8.68
C LEU A 73 4.62 0.60 -7.95
N LYS A 74 5.07 0.73 -6.69
CA LYS A 74 5.55 -0.44 -5.94
C LYS A 74 4.44 -1.44 -5.62
N GLY A 75 3.19 -0.97 -5.46
CA GLY A 75 2.01 -1.83 -5.33
C GLY A 75 1.72 -2.59 -6.63
N VAL A 76 1.75 -1.89 -7.78
CA VAL A 76 1.64 -2.52 -9.10
C VAL A 76 2.75 -3.52 -9.33
N ALA A 77 4.01 -3.13 -9.07
CA ALA A 77 5.19 -3.96 -9.28
C ALA A 77 5.14 -5.27 -8.49
N ALA A 78 4.67 -5.26 -7.25
CA ALA A 78 4.55 -6.48 -6.45
C ALA A 78 3.56 -7.49 -7.03
N ILE A 79 2.41 -7.02 -7.55
CA ILE A 79 1.40 -7.89 -8.17
C ILE A 79 1.88 -8.42 -9.53
N VAL A 80 2.45 -7.55 -10.37
CA VAL A 80 3.01 -7.92 -11.67
C VAL A 80 4.16 -8.91 -11.49
N PHE A 81 5.06 -8.65 -10.54
CA PHE A 81 6.16 -9.55 -10.22
C PHE A 81 5.67 -10.92 -9.73
N ALA A 82 4.66 -10.97 -8.86
CA ALA A 82 4.09 -12.25 -8.42
C ALA A 82 3.52 -13.04 -9.60
N ARG A 83 2.73 -12.40 -10.48
CA ARG A 83 2.21 -13.07 -11.69
C ARG A 83 3.32 -13.55 -12.61
N TRP A 84 4.32 -12.73 -12.86
CA TRP A 84 5.47 -13.08 -13.68
C TRP A 84 6.25 -14.27 -13.11
N LEU A 85 6.52 -14.28 -11.80
CA LEU A 85 7.26 -15.35 -11.14
C LEU A 85 6.60 -16.73 -11.39
N TYR A 86 5.27 -16.80 -11.21
CA TYR A 86 4.54 -18.06 -11.39
C TYR A 86 4.22 -18.38 -12.87
N ALA A 87 4.51 -17.49 -13.80
CA ALA A 87 4.47 -17.77 -15.23
C ALA A 87 5.79 -18.37 -15.76
N LEU A 88 6.85 -18.47 -14.96
CA LEU A 88 8.14 -18.99 -15.38
C LEU A 88 8.04 -20.51 -15.67
N PRO A 89 8.48 -20.98 -16.86
CA PRO A 89 8.25 -22.35 -17.30
C PRO A 89 8.87 -23.43 -16.42
N PHE A 90 9.95 -23.09 -15.70
CA PHE A 90 10.64 -24.02 -14.79
C PHE A 90 10.01 -24.11 -13.40
N LEU A 91 9.04 -23.22 -13.09
CA LEU A 91 8.40 -23.22 -11.79
C LEU A 91 7.16 -24.14 -11.81
N THR A 92 7.42 -25.43 -11.70
CA THR A 92 6.37 -26.46 -11.70
C THR A 92 5.79 -26.64 -10.29
N PRO A 93 4.45 -26.65 -10.13
CA PRO A 93 3.83 -26.87 -8.83
C PRO A 93 4.08 -28.31 -8.35
N PRO A 94 3.96 -28.58 -7.04
CA PRO A 94 3.92 -29.94 -6.51
C PRO A 94 2.83 -30.78 -7.16
N ALA A 95 3.05 -32.10 -7.25
CA ALA A 95 2.06 -33.03 -7.79
C ALA A 95 0.71 -32.88 -7.05
N GLY A 96 -0.37 -32.85 -7.81
CA GLY A 96 -1.73 -32.66 -7.29
C GLY A 96 -2.17 -31.20 -7.10
N LEU A 97 -1.27 -30.24 -7.36
CA LEU A 97 -1.61 -28.81 -7.33
C LEU A 97 -1.60 -28.23 -8.75
N ASP A 98 -2.57 -27.40 -9.06
CA ASP A 98 -2.69 -26.67 -10.32
C ASP A 98 -2.24 -25.22 -10.17
N LEU A 99 -1.43 -24.72 -11.13
CA LEU A 99 -0.97 -23.33 -11.14
C LEU A 99 -2.11 -22.33 -11.23
N GLN A 100 -3.17 -22.63 -11.97
CA GLN A 100 -4.31 -21.72 -12.12
C GLN A 100 -5.00 -21.47 -10.79
N SER A 101 -5.06 -22.48 -9.93
CA SER A 101 -5.60 -22.33 -8.58
C SER A 101 -4.62 -21.67 -7.61
N LEU A 102 -3.31 -21.84 -7.79
CA LEU A 102 -2.27 -21.30 -6.88
C LEU A 102 -1.94 -19.82 -7.13
N VAL A 103 -1.92 -19.38 -8.39
CA VAL A 103 -1.54 -18.00 -8.74
C VAL A 103 -2.38 -16.94 -8.03
N PRO A 104 -3.73 -17.04 -7.93
CA PRO A 104 -4.50 -16.08 -7.16
C PRO A 104 -4.10 -15.98 -5.69
N TRP A 105 -3.75 -17.10 -5.04
CA TRP A 105 -3.24 -17.11 -3.65
C TRP A 105 -1.87 -16.45 -3.53
N ALA A 106 -0.96 -16.75 -4.46
CA ALA A 106 0.36 -16.12 -4.48
C ALA A 106 0.27 -14.60 -4.65
N VAL A 107 -0.60 -14.14 -5.55
CA VAL A 107 -0.88 -12.72 -5.77
C VAL A 107 -1.51 -12.08 -4.50
N CYS A 108 -2.43 -12.79 -3.84
CA CYS A 108 -3.02 -12.35 -2.57
C CYS A 108 -1.92 -12.11 -1.51
N LEU A 109 -1.05 -13.11 -1.30
CA LEU A 109 0.02 -13.03 -0.31
C LEU A 109 1.04 -11.93 -0.66
N ALA A 110 1.42 -11.77 -1.93
CA ALA A 110 2.31 -10.70 -2.38
C ALA A 110 1.67 -9.31 -2.17
N GLY A 111 0.37 -9.17 -2.42
CA GLY A 111 -0.38 -7.95 -2.15
C GLY A 111 -0.39 -7.60 -0.65
N LEU A 112 -0.63 -8.57 0.22
CA LEU A 112 -0.53 -8.36 1.67
C LEU A 112 0.89 -8.01 2.10
N ALA A 113 1.91 -8.70 1.55
CA ALA A 113 3.31 -8.46 1.85
C ALA A 113 3.75 -7.04 1.49
N VAL A 114 3.38 -6.52 0.30
CA VAL A 114 3.73 -5.15 -0.11
C VAL A 114 3.01 -4.09 0.75
N LEU A 115 1.76 -4.32 1.15
CA LEU A 115 1.03 -3.41 2.04
C LEU A 115 1.66 -3.38 3.44
N LEU A 116 2.02 -4.54 3.98
CA LEU A 116 2.72 -4.66 5.26
C LEU A 116 4.11 -4.01 5.18
N GLY A 117 4.87 -4.24 4.10
CA GLY A 117 6.16 -3.61 3.87
C GLY A 117 6.08 -2.09 3.90
N HIS A 118 5.10 -1.48 3.23
CA HIS A 118 4.92 -0.02 3.28
C HIS A 118 4.51 0.49 4.67
N GLY A 119 3.66 -0.23 5.39
CA GLY A 119 3.19 0.17 6.72
C GLY A 119 4.17 -0.17 7.85
N ARG A 120 5.05 -1.14 7.64
CA ARG A 120 6.01 -1.70 8.59
C ARG A 120 7.34 -1.97 7.90
N SER A 121 8.02 -0.91 7.45
CA SER A 121 9.28 -0.99 6.71
C SER A 121 10.41 -1.51 7.61
N ILE A 122 11.13 -2.55 7.12
CA ILE A 122 12.32 -3.08 7.81
C ILE A 122 13.42 -2.00 7.92
N TRP A 123 13.53 -1.12 6.93
CA TRP A 123 14.52 -0.03 6.89
C TRP A 123 14.26 1.07 7.92
N LEU A 124 13.05 1.13 8.47
CA LEU A 124 12.62 2.17 9.40
C LEU A 124 12.20 1.60 10.76
N ASN A 125 12.82 0.50 11.20
CA ASN A 125 12.49 -0.20 12.45
C ASN A 125 10.98 -0.51 12.54
N PHE A 126 10.43 -1.09 11.48
CA PHE A 126 9.02 -1.47 11.36
C PHE A 126 8.01 -0.33 11.57
N THR A 127 8.44 0.90 11.31
CA THR A 127 7.55 2.06 11.16
C THR A 127 7.32 2.38 9.68
N GLY A 128 6.27 3.13 9.33
CA GLY A 128 6.00 3.43 7.94
C GLY A 128 4.70 4.20 7.70
N GLY A 129 4.26 4.22 6.45
CA GLY A 129 3.06 4.92 6.00
C GLY A 129 1.75 4.18 6.34
N LYS A 130 0.68 4.52 5.61
CA LYS A 130 -0.69 3.99 5.83
C LYS A 130 -1.16 3.06 4.72
N SER A 131 -0.32 2.79 3.75
CA SER A 131 -0.52 1.88 2.61
C SER A 131 -1.67 2.24 1.66
N ALA A 132 -2.24 3.46 1.72
CA ALA A 132 -3.35 3.85 0.85
C ALA A 132 -2.92 3.94 -0.63
N ALA A 133 -1.83 4.65 -0.94
CA ALA A 133 -1.31 4.77 -2.30
C ALA A 133 -0.81 3.41 -2.84
N THR A 134 -0.09 2.64 -2.02
CA THR A 134 0.35 1.29 -2.38
C THR A 134 -0.84 0.35 -2.58
N GLY A 135 -1.90 0.49 -1.77
CA GLY A 135 -3.16 -0.23 -1.94
C GLY A 135 -3.86 0.10 -3.25
N LEU A 136 -3.87 1.37 -3.66
CA LEU A 136 -4.38 1.75 -4.98
C LEU A 136 -3.61 1.05 -6.10
N GLY A 137 -2.28 0.99 -6.02
CA GLY A 137 -1.44 0.27 -6.98
C GLY A 137 -1.76 -1.23 -7.03
N VAL A 138 -1.93 -1.86 -5.87
CA VAL A 138 -2.37 -3.27 -5.78
C VAL A 138 -3.72 -3.46 -6.45
N LEU A 139 -4.72 -2.60 -6.18
CA LEU A 139 -6.05 -2.68 -6.78
C LEU A 139 -6.02 -2.52 -8.31
N LEU A 140 -5.27 -1.55 -8.82
CA LEU A 140 -5.13 -1.30 -10.26
C LEU A 140 -4.53 -2.51 -11.00
N ALA A 141 -3.51 -3.15 -10.41
CA ALA A 141 -2.87 -4.32 -10.98
C ALA A 141 -3.71 -5.61 -10.80
N LEU A 142 -4.52 -5.69 -9.75
CA LEU A 142 -5.37 -6.84 -9.44
C LEU A 142 -6.61 -6.84 -10.34
N SER A 143 -7.35 -5.73 -10.32
CA SER A 143 -8.58 -5.49 -11.07
C SER A 143 -8.71 -3.98 -11.30
N TRP A 144 -8.36 -3.53 -12.52
CA TRP A 144 -8.37 -2.11 -12.86
C TRP A 144 -9.74 -1.42 -12.63
N PRO A 145 -10.92 -2.10 -12.83
CA PRO A 145 -12.20 -1.46 -12.55
C PRO A 145 -12.38 -1.14 -11.06
N ILE A 146 -11.95 -2.05 -10.17
CA ILE A 146 -11.99 -1.83 -8.72
C ILE A 146 -11.02 -0.69 -8.34
N GLY A 147 -9.82 -0.70 -8.90
CA GLY A 147 -8.82 0.35 -8.68
C GLY A 147 -9.29 1.73 -9.14
N LEU A 148 -9.87 1.82 -10.33
CA LEU A 148 -10.44 3.08 -10.85
C LEU A 148 -11.66 3.54 -10.05
N GLY A 149 -12.57 2.64 -9.67
CA GLY A 149 -13.72 2.97 -8.84
C GLY A 149 -13.31 3.53 -7.47
N ALA A 150 -12.36 2.87 -6.80
CA ALA A 150 -11.79 3.36 -5.55
C ALA A 150 -11.07 4.72 -5.73
N GLY A 151 -10.31 4.88 -6.81
CA GLY A 151 -9.62 6.12 -7.16
C GLY A 151 -10.61 7.26 -7.46
N ALA A 152 -11.69 6.99 -8.18
CA ALA A 152 -12.74 7.97 -8.48
C ALA A 152 -13.41 8.48 -7.19
N VAL A 153 -13.77 7.56 -6.28
CA VAL A 153 -14.32 7.94 -4.96
C VAL A 153 -13.30 8.73 -4.15
N PHE A 154 -12.02 8.35 -4.15
CA PHE A 154 -10.96 9.13 -3.51
C PHE A 154 -10.94 10.57 -4.03
N CYS A 155 -10.92 10.76 -5.36
CA CYS A 155 -10.88 12.07 -5.99
C CYS A 155 -12.16 12.89 -5.70
N ALA A 156 -13.34 12.28 -5.79
CA ALA A 156 -14.61 12.94 -5.53
C ALA A 156 -14.70 13.41 -4.07
N VAL A 157 -14.40 12.54 -3.11
CA VAL A 157 -14.40 12.89 -1.69
C VAL A 157 -13.34 13.94 -1.37
N LEU A 158 -12.15 13.86 -1.98
CA LEU A 158 -11.10 14.86 -1.80
C LEU A 158 -11.51 16.23 -2.33
N ALA A 159 -12.15 16.28 -3.50
CA ALA A 159 -12.63 17.53 -4.10
C ALA A 159 -13.65 18.26 -3.20
N VAL A 160 -14.57 17.50 -2.60
CA VAL A 160 -15.63 18.07 -1.73
C VAL A 160 -15.12 18.37 -0.32
N SER A 161 -14.50 17.37 0.34
CA SER A 161 -14.14 17.47 1.77
C SER A 161 -12.81 18.19 2.01
N ARG A 162 -11.91 18.12 1.03
CA ARG A 162 -10.49 18.51 1.17
C ARG A 162 -9.79 17.78 2.33
N ILE A 163 -10.17 16.53 2.60
CA ILE A 163 -9.59 15.71 3.68
C ILE A 163 -9.06 14.40 3.11
N VAL A 164 -7.74 14.29 2.94
CA VAL A 164 -7.08 13.12 2.33
C VAL A 164 -7.36 11.82 3.09
N SER A 165 -7.36 11.85 4.42
CA SER A 165 -7.60 10.65 5.24
C SER A 165 -9.02 10.11 5.09
N LEU A 166 -10.03 10.99 5.04
CA LEU A 166 -11.42 10.60 4.78
C LEU A 166 -11.55 9.98 3.38
N SER A 167 -10.96 10.64 2.37
CA SER A 167 -10.95 10.13 0.99
C SER A 167 -10.32 8.75 0.88
N SER A 168 -9.18 8.53 1.58
CA SER A 168 -8.50 7.24 1.59
C SER A 168 -9.33 6.13 2.24
N MET A 169 -10.01 6.42 3.33
CA MET A 169 -10.85 5.44 4.04
C MET A 169 -12.11 5.09 3.24
N LEU A 170 -12.77 6.08 2.63
CA LEU A 170 -13.94 5.84 1.78
C LEU A 170 -13.54 5.09 0.50
N ALA A 171 -12.40 5.40 -0.10
CA ALA A 171 -11.87 4.63 -1.23
C ALA A 171 -11.59 3.16 -0.85
N ALA A 172 -11.02 2.91 0.33
CA ALA A 172 -10.79 1.55 0.82
C ALA A 172 -12.11 0.80 1.07
N LEU A 173 -13.12 1.46 1.63
CA LEU A 173 -14.45 0.89 1.80
C LEU A 173 -15.12 0.59 0.44
N THR A 174 -15.02 1.51 -0.52
CA THR A 174 -15.51 1.30 -1.89
C THR A 174 -14.85 0.09 -2.55
N ALA A 175 -13.53 -0.08 -2.39
CA ALA A 175 -12.84 -1.24 -2.93
C ALA A 175 -13.38 -2.55 -2.32
N ILE A 176 -13.66 -2.59 -1.01
CA ILE A 176 -14.26 -3.76 -0.34
C ILE A 176 -15.65 -4.04 -0.91
N VAL A 177 -16.50 -3.03 -1.07
CA VAL A 177 -17.83 -3.20 -1.64
C VAL A 177 -17.75 -3.71 -3.08
N LEU A 178 -16.91 -3.10 -3.91
CA LEU A 178 -16.76 -3.48 -5.32
C LEU A 178 -16.22 -4.91 -5.48
N VAL A 179 -15.23 -5.33 -4.69
CA VAL A 179 -14.68 -6.68 -4.80
C VAL A 179 -15.69 -7.75 -4.37
N CYS A 180 -16.61 -7.42 -3.45
CA CYS A 180 -17.70 -8.32 -3.05
C CYS A 180 -18.84 -8.36 -4.07
N ALA A 181 -19.11 -7.24 -4.75
CA ALA A 181 -20.16 -7.13 -5.76
C ALA A 181 -19.75 -7.69 -7.14
N MET A 182 -18.43 -7.70 -7.43
CA MET A 182 -17.89 -8.22 -8.69
C MET A 182 -17.49 -9.69 -8.53
N ASP A 183 -17.57 -10.46 -9.62
CA ASP A 183 -17.14 -11.86 -9.62
C ASP A 183 -15.59 -11.94 -9.64
N GLN A 184 -15.01 -11.92 -8.45
CA GLN A 184 -13.57 -12.01 -8.23
C GLN A 184 -13.21 -13.32 -7.53
N PRO A 185 -12.03 -13.91 -7.81
CA PRO A 185 -11.52 -15.07 -7.08
C PRO A 185 -11.48 -14.82 -5.57
N LEU A 186 -11.78 -15.85 -4.77
CA LEU A 186 -11.77 -15.75 -3.31
C LEU A 186 -10.49 -15.13 -2.74
N PRO A 187 -9.26 -15.52 -3.19
CA PRO A 187 -8.03 -14.89 -2.70
C PRO A 187 -7.99 -13.38 -2.92
N TYR A 188 -8.55 -12.88 -4.04
CA TYR A 188 -8.59 -11.45 -4.33
C TYR A 188 -9.59 -10.72 -3.42
N ARG A 189 -10.76 -11.32 -3.14
CA ARG A 189 -11.71 -10.79 -2.17
C ARG A 189 -11.07 -10.68 -0.80
N LEU A 190 -10.36 -11.72 -0.35
CA LEU A 190 -9.66 -11.74 0.94
C LEU A 190 -8.56 -10.67 1.02
N LEU A 191 -7.74 -10.52 -0.04
CA LEU A 191 -6.72 -9.48 -0.11
C LEU A 191 -7.33 -8.07 0.03
N VAL A 192 -8.37 -7.77 -0.74
CA VAL A 192 -8.96 -6.43 -0.76
C VAL A 192 -9.65 -6.11 0.57
N ILE A 193 -10.35 -7.09 1.15
CA ILE A 193 -10.98 -6.92 2.48
C ILE A 193 -9.90 -6.71 3.55
N ALA A 194 -8.92 -7.60 3.65
CA ALA A 194 -7.86 -7.51 4.66
C ALA A 194 -7.01 -6.24 4.47
N GLY A 195 -6.63 -5.92 3.23
CA GLY A 195 -5.86 -4.72 2.88
C GLY A 195 -6.64 -3.43 3.16
N GLY A 196 -7.93 -3.38 2.81
CA GLY A 196 -8.80 -2.25 3.08
C GLY A 196 -8.98 -1.99 4.58
N LEU A 197 -9.25 -3.06 5.36
CA LEU A 197 -9.33 -2.99 6.82
C LEU A 197 -7.98 -2.55 7.43
N TYR A 198 -6.86 -3.06 6.91
CA TYR A 198 -5.54 -2.63 7.32
C TYR A 198 -5.31 -1.13 7.07
N VAL A 199 -5.66 -0.61 5.88
CA VAL A 199 -5.58 0.83 5.56
C VAL A 199 -6.43 1.63 6.54
N ILE A 200 -7.68 1.25 6.81
CA ILE A 200 -8.57 1.93 7.75
C ILE A 200 -7.97 1.90 9.18
N ALA A 201 -7.47 0.77 9.63
CA ALA A 201 -6.82 0.64 10.95
C ALA A 201 -5.57 1.54 11.07
N ARG A 202 -4.79 1.70 9.99
CA ARG A 202 -3.65 2.63 9.94
C ARG A 202 -4.07 4.10 10.01
N HIS A 203 -5.33 4.41 9.77
CA HIS A 203 -5.90 5.76 9.89
C HIS A 203 -6.51 6.07 11.27
N ARG A 204 -6.31 5.22 12.30
CA ARG A 204 -6.88 5.39 13.65
C ARG A 204 -6.66 6.78 14.25
N ALA A 205 -5.47 7.37 14.10
CA ALA A 205 -5.18 8.72 14.59
C ALA A 205 -5.93 9.80 13.80
N ASN A 206 -6.15 9.58 12.48
CA ASN A 206 -6.96 10.48 11.65
C ASN A 206 -8.43 10.40 12.03
N ILE A 207 -8.95 9.19 12.30
CA ILE A 207 -10.34 8.97 12.76
C ILE A 207 -10.59 9.78 14.04
N ARG A 208 -9.69 9.70 15.03
CA ARG A 208 -9.80 10.49 16.26
C ARG A 208 -9.82 12.00 15.99
N ARG A 209 -8.96 12.50 15.07
CA ARG A 209 -8.95 13.93 14.70
C ARG A 209 -10.18 14.35 13.91
N LEU A 210 -10.72 13.47 13.05
CA LEU A 210 -11.99 13.72 12.32
C LEU A 210 -13.15 13.86 13.27
N LEU A 211 -13.31 12.94 14.23
CA LEU A 211 -14.37 12.98 15.23
C LEU A 211 -14.29 14.25 16.10
N ASN A 212 -13.09 14.77 16.33
CA ASN A 212 -12.86 16.00 17.09
C ASN A 212 -12.85 17.28 16.21
N GLY A 213 -13.17 17.19 14.91
CA GLY A 213 -13.13 18.33 13.99
C GLY A 213 -11.74 18.94 13.76
N ARG A 214 -10.65 18.19 14.07
CA ARG A 214 -9.26 18.68 14.06
C ARG A 214 -8.38 18.05 12.95
N GLU A 215 -8.96 17.30 12.02
CA GLU A 215 -8.17 16.71 10.92
C GLU A 215 -7.73 17.80 9.93
N PRO A 216 -6.40 17.95 9.70
CA PRO A 216 -5.90 19.04 8.86
C PRO A 216 -6.25 18.82 7.38
N ARG A 217 -6.60 19.90 6.69
CA ARG A 217 -6.78 19.95 5.24
C ARG A 217 -5.43 20.09 4.52
N PRO A 218 -5.32 19.75 3.22
CA PRO A 218 -4.14 20.02 2.42
C PRO A 218 -3.74 21.47 2.49
N GLY A 219 -2.45 21.74 2.74
CA GLY A 219 -1.94 23.10 2.93
C GLY A 219 -2.02 23.65 4.35
N GLN A 220 -2.67 22.95 5.29
CA GLN A 220 -2.68 23.34 6.72
C GLN A 220 -1.64 22.51 7.50
N ASN A 221 -0.91 23.15 8.39
CA ASN A 221 -0.03 22.47 9.34
C ASN A 221 -0.87 21.69 10.36
N SER A 222 -0.40 20.50 10.76
CA SER A 222 -1.08 19.76 11.83
C SER A 222 -0.99 20.55 13.16
N PRO A 223 -1.99 20.45 14.03
CA PRO A 223 -1.97 21.13 15.34
C PRO A 223 -0.73 20.81 16.17
N GLU A 224 -0.18 19.60 16.03
CA GLU A 224 1.05 19.14 16.70
C GLU A 224 2.31 19.86 16.20
N ALA A 225 2.33 20.30 14.92
CA ALA A 225 3.44 21.08 14.38
C ALA A 225 3.44 22.54 14.88
N LYS A 226 2.29 23.09 15.26
CA LYS A 226 2.20 24.42 15.86
C LYS A 226 2.66 24.45 17.31
N ALA A 227 2.42 23.38 18.08
CA ALA A 227 2.86 23.30 19.47
C ALA A 227 4.40 23.19 19.62
N GLY A 228 5.08 22.55 18.67
CA GLY A 228 6.55 22.44 18.67
C GLY A 228 7.31 23.67 18.14
N GLN A 229 6.60 24.69 17.63
CA GLN A 229 7.20 25.98 17.22
C GLN A 229 7.10 27.07 18.29
N LEU A 230 6.46 26.80 19.42
CA LEU A 230 6.26 27.71 20.54
C LEU A 230 7.15 27.38 21.75
N ILE A 231 8.06 26.43 21.62
CA ILE A 231 9.12 26.08 22.56
C ILE A 231 10.47 26.32 21.89
#